data_03b20bf354b6ab6196069f8abb0091c1
#
_entry.id   03b20bf354b6ab6196069f8abb0091c1
#
_cell.length_a   1.000
_cell.length_b   1.000
_cell.length_c   1.000
_cell.angle_alpha   90.00
_cell.angle_beta   90.00
_cell.angle_gamma   90.00
#
_symmetry.space_group_name_H-M   'P 1'
#
loop_
_entity.id
_entity.type
_entity.pdbx_description
1 polymer ?
#
loop_
_entity_poly.entity_id
_entity_poly.type
_entity_poly.pdbx_seq_one_letter_code
_entity_poly.pdbx_strand_id
1 'polypeptide(L)'
;GTGLALWVLDVGLPPAVTYLALFVGALIIGFSVGPVIERLLLRRIYGSDMHIQLLLTYSILLIMDDSMKLIWGMQPLFVSEPYALLGTFSVVGILYPWYDFVLVGVSIVFGGVLIWLVRGTNFGKLVVSVINDREVSLAMGINVNLIFTFAFTLGALAAALGGAFIAPTIAVVPGFALEVVVLSFAVIAIGGMGSLEGAALGALIVGLSRAAAIHLYPEIELVIIYLIMVVVLAIRPEGIFGEEE
;
A
#
# COMPACT_ATOMS: atom_id res chain seq x y z
N GLY A 1 9.41 -4.85 9.12
CA GLY A 1 8.80 -6.16 9.34
C GLY A 1 9.78 -7.28 9.03
N THR A 2 10.30 -7.36 7.79
CA THR A 2 11.21 -8.44 7.35
C THR A 2 12.46 -8.57 8.20
N GLY A 3 13.12 -7.48 8.60
CA GLY A 3 14.29 -7.53 9.46
C GLY A 3 14.02 -8.14 10.84
N LEU A 4 12.86 -7.80 11.45
CA LEU A 4 12.45 -8.43 12.71
C LEU A 4 12.08 -9.91 12.53
N ALA A 5 11.45 -10.27 11.42
CA ALA A 5 11.11 -11.65 11.12
C ALA A 5 12.37 -12.51 10.94
N LEU A 6 13.37 -12.02 10.22
CA LEU A 6 14.66 -12.69 10.05
C LEU A 6 15.39 -12.86 11.39
N TRP A 7 15.38 -11.84 12.25
CA TRP A 7 15.96 -11.94 13.58
C TRP A 7 15.24 -12.98 14.46
N VAL A 8 13.91 -13.07 14.39
CA VAL A 8 13.12 -14.09 15.11
C VAL A 8 13.51 -15.49 14.67
N LEU A 9 13.74 -15.71 13.37
CA LEU A 9 14.16 -17.00 12.82
C LEU A 9 15.59 -17.36 13.27
N ASP A 10 16.50 -16.38 13.26
CA ASP A 10 17.90 -16.55 13.67
C ASP A 10 18.02 -16.92 15.17
N VAL A 11 17.13 -16.38 16.03
CA VAL A 11 17.05 -16.70 17.47
C VAL A 11 16.40 -18.07 17.73
N GLY A 12 15.84 -18.74 16.70
CA GLY A 12 15.23 -20.06 16.84
C GLY A 12 13.87 -20.06 17.54
N LEU A 13 13.14 -18.96 17.51
CA LEU A 13 11.78 -18.86 18.06
C LEU A 13 10.79 -19.63 17.16
N PRO A 14 9.62 -20.05 17.71
CA PRO A 14 8.61 -20.74 16.91
C PRO A 14 8.24 -19.95 15.66
N PRO A 15 8.08 -20.57 14.49
CA PRO A 15 7.78 -19.88 13.24
C PRO A 15 6.49 -19.05 13.29
N ALA A 16 5.52 -19.41 14.15
CA ALA A 16 4.31 -18.63 14.38
C ALA A 16 4.61 -17.19 14.89
N VAL A 17 5.74 -16.99 15.58
CA VAL A 17 6.17 -15.67 16.06
C VAL A 17 6.60 -14.78 14.91
N THR A 18 6.99 -15.34 13.75
CA THR A 18 7.37 -14.58 12.56
C THR A 18 6.22 -13.74 12.03
N TYR A 19 4.98 -14.26 12.07
CA TYR A 19 3.78 -13.47 11.71
C TYR A 19 3.60 -12.25 12.62
N LEU A 20 3.78 -12.46 13.94
CA LEU A 20 3.72 -11.36 14.90
C LEU A 20 4.85 -10.35 14.66
N ALA A 21 6.05 -10.81 14.35
CA ALA A 21 7.19 -9.94 14.06
C ALA A 21 6.96 -9.09 12.78
N LEU A 22 6.39 -9.68 11.73
CA LEU A 22 5.99 -8.95 10.52
C LEU A 22 4.92 -7.89 10.84
N PHE A 23 3.87 -8.28 11.56
CA PHE A 23 2.77 -7.38 11.92
C PHE A 23 3.24 -6.24 12.84
N VAL A 24 3.95 -6.57 13.92
CA VAL A 24 4.49 -5.57 14.87
C VAL A 24 5.49 -4.66 14.18
N GLY A 25 6.37 -5.21 13.33
CA GLY A 25 7.31 -4.41 12.55
C GLY A 25 6.61 -3.45 11.58
N ALA A 26 5.53 -3.86 10.95
CA ALA A 26 4.71 -2.99 10.11
C ALA A 26 4.05 -1.86 10.92
N LEU A 27 3.49 -2.18 12.09
CA LEU A 27 2.91 -1.18 12.99
C LEU A 27 3.95 -0.16 13.46
N ILE A 28 5.13 -0.62 13.91
CA ILE A 28 6.21 0.27 14.36
C ILE A 28 6.60 1.22 13.23
N ILE A 29 6.80 0.73 12.00
CA ILE A 29 7.21 1.55 10.86
C ILE A 29 6.06 2.51 10.48
N GLY A 30 4.83 2.04 10.34
CA GLY A 30 3.71 2.88 9.98
C GLY A 30 3.45 4.01 10.98
N PHE A 31 3.49 3.70 12.28
CA PHE A 31 3.28 4.70 13.35
C PHE A 31 4.49 5.61 13.59
N SER A 32 5.72 5.20 13.26
CA SER A 32 6.89 6.04 13.41
C SER A 32 7.18 6.88 12.16
N VAL A 33 7.29 6.21 11.02
CA VAL A 33 7.69 6.85 9.76
C VAL A 33 6.59 7.75 9.20
N GLY A 34 5.32 7.32 9.28
CA GLY A 34 4.18 8.10 8.80
C GLY A 34 4.14 9.52 9.39
N PRO A 35 3.97 9.67 10.72
CA PRO A 35 3.93 11.00 11.35
C PRO A 35 5.22 11.81 11.19
N VAL A 36 6.38 11.14 11.13
CA VAL A 36 7.66 11.83 10.95
C VAL A 36 7.74 12.47 9.56
N ILE A 37 7.44 11.71 8.50
CA ILE A 37 7.45 12.23 7.13
C ILE A 37 6.42 13.36 6.99
N GLU A 38 5.21 13.16 7.49
CA GLU A 38 4.16 14.17 7.40
C GLU A 38 4.57 15.46 8.09
N ARG A 39 4.95 15.42 9.37
CA ARG A 39 5.24 16.62 10.17
C ARG A 39 6.49 17.37 9.73
N LEU A 40 7.54 16.64 9.34
CA LEU A 40 8.81 17.26 9.01
C LEU A 40 8.89 17.74 7.56
N LEU A 41 8.23 17.05 6.64
CA LEU A 41 8.38 17.27 5.21
C LEU A 41 7.07 17.74 4.56
N LEU A 42 6.02 16.93 4.57
CA LEU A 42 4.79 17.21 3.80
C LEU A 42 4.04 18.43 4.32
N ARG A 43 3.96 18.61 5.63
CA ARG A 43 3.27 19.72 6.25
C ARG A 43 3.78 21.10 5.80
N ARG A 44 5.06 21.17 5.39
CA ARG A 44 5.67 22.42 4.93
C ARG A 44 5.27 22.80 3.50
N ILE A 45 4.75 21.84 2.75
CA ILE A 45 4.47 21.99 1.31
C ILE A 45 2.98 21.83 0.95
N TYR A 46 2.08 21.62 1.92
CA TYR A 46 0.64 21.51 1.63
C TYR A 46 0.01 22.74 0.95
N GLY A 47 0.66 23.91 1.00
CA GLY A 47 0.25 25.09 0.26
C GLY A 47 1.01 25.33 -1.04
N SER A 48 1.92 24.42 -1.42
CA SER A 48 2.72 24.55 -2.63
C SER A 48 2.05 23.87 -3.81
N ASP A 49 2.54 24.19 -5.02
CA ASP A 49 2.06 23.56 -6.27
C ASP A 49 2.15 22.04 -6.21
N MET A 50 1.20 21.37 -6.86
CA MET A 50 1.13 19.90 -6.95
C MET A 50 2.45 19.26 -7.44
N HIS A 51 3.15 19.92 -8.37
CA HIS A 51 4.44 19.44 -8.87
C HIS A 51 5.51 19.37 -7.80
N ILE A 52 5.55 20.35 -6.88
CA ILE A 52 6.51 20.37 -5.76
C ILE A 52 6.18 19.24 -4.78
N GLN A 53 4.90 18.99 -4.52
CA GLN A 53 4.48 17.89 -3.66
C GLN A 53 4.87 16.52 -4.24
N LEU A 54 4.68 16.32 -5.56
CA LEU A 54 5.08 15.10 -6.25
C LEU A 54 6.61 14.91 -6.23
N LEU A 55 7.39 15.96 -6.50
CA LEU A 55 8.85 15.88 -6.49
C LEU A 55 9.38 15.55 -5.09
N LEU A 56 8.81 16.15 -4.03
CA LEU A 56 9.23 15.86 -2.66
C LEU A 56 8.91 14.42 -2.26
N THR A 57 7.70 13.95 -2.54
CA THR A 57 7.29 12.57 -2.19
C THR A 57 8.12 11.54 -2.95
N TYR A 58 8.44 11.79 -4.22
CA TYR A 58 9.35 10.95 -4.99
C TYR A 58 10.78 10.96 -4.44
N SER A 59 11.29 12.14 -4.03
CA SER A 59 12.61 12.24 -3.41
C SER A 59 12.68 11.47 -2.08
N ILE A 60 11.63 11.52 -1.27
CA ILE A 60 11.53 10.72 -0.03
C ILE A 60 11.57 9.22 -0.36
N LEU A 61 10.83 8.79 -1.38
CA LEU A 61 10.85 7.39 -1.84
C LEU A 61 12.27 6.93 -2.17
N LEU A 62 13.01 7.73 -2.97
CA LEU A 62 14.38 7.38 -3.36
C LEU A 62 15.33 7.34 -2.15
N ILE A 63 15.23 8.32 -1.23
CA ILE A 63 16.03 8.33 0.00
C ILE A 63 15.74 7.09 0.84
N MET A 64 14.46 6.70 0.97
CA MET A 64 14.09 5.50 1.72
C MET A 64 14.59 4.22 1.06
N ASP A 65 14.49 4.10 -0.26
CA ASP A 65 14.99 2.95 -1.01
C ASP A 65 16.52 2.80 -0.89
N ASP A 66 17.26 3.91 -1.04
CA ASP A 66 18.71 3.91 -0.87
C ASP A 66 19.15 3.68 0.59
N SER A 67 18.39 4.20 1.56
CA SER A 67 18.62 3.91 2.98
C SER A 67 18.46 2.42 3.29
N MET A 68 17.48 1.77 2.68
CA MET A 68 17.29 0.31 2.79
C MET A 68 18.50 -0.45 2.24
N LYS A 69 19.03 -0.05 1.08
CA LYS A 69 20.24 -0.65 0.49
C LYS A 69 21.47 -0.49 1.39
N LEU A 70 21.60 0.67 2.05
CA LEU A 70 22.71 0.94 2.98
C LEU A 70 22.63 0.11 4.26
N ILE A 71 21.44 -0.13 4.79
CA ILE A 71 21.24 -0.84 6.07
C ILE A 71 21.26 -2.36 5.88
N TRP A 72 20.56 -2.88 4.86
CA TRP A 72 20.38 -4.32 4.63
C TRP A 72 21.18 -4.88 3.44
N GLY A 73 21.84 -4.00 2.68
CA GLY A 73 22.57 -4.39 1.48
C GLY A 73 21.69 -4.56 0.25
N MET A 74 22.30 -5.06 -0.83
CA MET A 74 21.63 -5.23 -2.13
C MET A 74 21.14 -6.68 -2.37
N GLN A 75 21.37 -7.58 -1.41
CA GLN A 75 20.97 -8.97 -1.56
C GLN A 75 19.46 -9.14 -1.33
N PRO A 76 18.79 -9.99 -2.11
CA PRO A 76 17.39 -10.31 -1.88
C PRO A 76 17.18 -10.91 -0.48
N LEU A 77 16.17 -10.41 0.24
CA LEU A 77 15.78 -10.95 1.53
C LEU A 77 14.56 -11.87 1.34
N PHE A 78 14.68 -13.08 1.87
CA PHE A 78 13.63 -14.08 1.83
C PHE A 78 13.11 -14.37 3.24
N VAL A 79 11.80 -14.32 3.43
CA VAL A 79 11.13 -14.67 4.68
C VAL A 79 10.09 -15.73 4.34
N SER A 80 10.55 -16.96 4.02
CA SER A 80 9.68 -18.03 3.51
C SER A 80 8.94 -18.81 4.59
N GLU A 81 9.36 -18.73 5.84
CA GLU A 81 8.78 -19.52 6.93
C GLU A 81 7.26 -19.34 7.12
N PRO A 82 6.71 -18.09 7.14
CA PRO A 82 5.27 -17.92 7.26
C PRO A 82 4.47 -18.58 6.13
N TYR A 83 5.01 -18.57 4.92
CA TYR A 83 4.39 -19.17 3.75
C TYR A 83 4.34 -20.71 3.83
N ALA A 84 5.44 -21.31 4.30
CA ALA A 84 5.57 -22.76 4.41
C ALA A 84 4.76 -23.37 5.55
N LEU A 85 4.49 -22.61 6.64
CA LEU A 85 3.82 -23.10 7.84
C LEU A 85 2.39 -23.58 7.62
N LEU A 86 1.64 -22.91 6.76
CA LEU A 86 0.24 -23.23 6.51
C LEU A 86 0.05 -24.42 5.57
N GLY A 87 1.14 -24.88 4.96
CA GLY A 87 1.11 -26.01 4.02
C GLY A 87 0.41 -25.67 2.72
N THR A 88 0.25 -26.71 1.90
CA THR A 88 -0.39 -26.65 0.58
C THR A 88 -1.53 -27.65 0.49
N PHE A 89 -2.53 -27.37 -0.32
CA PHE A 89 -3.55 -28.34 -0.70
C PHE A 89 -3.55 -28.49 -2.22
N SER A 90 -4.00 -29.64 -2.71
CA SER A 90 -4.05 -29.91 -4.14
C SER A 90 -5.47 -29.85 -4.67
N VAL A 91 -5.67 -29.09 -5.74
CA VAL A 91 -6.91 -29.09 -6.51
C VAL A 91 -6.58 -29.46 -7.95
N VAL A 92 -7.17 -30.54 -8.43
CA VAL A 92 -6.94 -31.04 -9.81
C VAL A 92 -5.45 -31.23 -10.14
N GLY A 93 -4.63 -31.63 -9.13
CA GLY A 93 -3.19 -31.87 -9.31
C GLY A 93 -2.29 -30.62 -9.24
N ILE A 94 -2.87 -29.43 -9.02
CA ILE A 94 -2.13 -28.19 -8.81
C ILE A 94 -2.07 -27.92 -7.30
N LEU A 95 -0.87 -27.62 -6.80
CA LEU A 95 -0.65 -27.29 -5.38
C LEU A 95 -0.89 -25.80 -5.16
N TYR A 96 -1.81 -25.50 -4.25
CA TYR A 96 -2.11 -24.13 -3.82
C TYR A 96 -1.71 -23.94 -2.36
N PRO A 97 -0.91 -22.91 -2.02
CA PRO A 97 -0.61 -22.58 -0.64
C PRO A 97 -1.83 -21.98 0.08
N TRP A 98 -2.09 -22.42 1.30
CA TRP A 98 -3.14 -21.82 2.14
C TRP A 98 -2.90 -20.34 2.42
N TYR A 99 -1.65 -19.91 2.41
CA TYR A 99 -1.27 -18.53 2.68
C TYR A 99 -1.91 -17.54 1.69
N ASP A 100 -2.05 -17.90 0.41
CA ASP A 100 -2.66 -17.03 -0.60
C ASP A 100 -4.13 -16.72 -0.27
N PHE A 101 -4.87 -17.70 0.26
CA PHE A 101 -6.24 -17.47 0.72
C PHE A 101 -6.31 -16.60 1.97
N VAL A 102 -5.32 -16.72 2.87
CA VAL A 102 -5.18 -15.84 4.03
C VAL A 102 -4.93 -14.41 3.56
N LEU A 103 -4.08 -14.19 2.55
CA LEU A 103 -3.84 -12.85 1.97
C LEU A 103 -5.12 -12.24 1.41
N VAL A 104 -5.91 -13.01 0.67
CA VAL A 104 -7.20 -12.54 0.14
C VAL A 104 -8.14 -12.17 1.29
N GLY A 105 -8.27 -13.03 2.30
CA GLY A 105 -9.11 -12.76 3.47
C GLY A 105 -8.67 -11.52 4.24
N VAL A 106 -7.38 -11.37 4.50
CA VAL A 106 -6.79 -10.19 5.16
C VAL A 106 -7.05 -8.93 4.35
N SER A 107 -6.88 -8.99 3.02
CA SER A 107 -7.12 -7.85 2.13
C SER A 107 -8.58 -7.39 2.15
N ILE A 108 -9.53 -8.31 2.15
CA ILE A 108 -10.97 -8.01 2.23
C ILE A 108 -11.31 -7.38 3.59
N VAL A 109 -10.83 -7.97 4.69
CA VAL A 109 -11.06 -7.45 6.04
C VAL A 109 -10.45 -6.06 6.19
N PHE A 110 -9.22 -5.89 5.75
CA PHE A 110 -8.51 -4.63 5.84
C PHE A 110 -9.15 -3.53 5.00
N GLY A 111 -9.51 -3.82 3.73
CA GLY A 111 -10.26 -2.92 2.87
C GLY A 111 -11.61 -2.53 3.47
N GLY A 112 -12.35 -3.52 4.01
CA GLY A 112 -13.61 -3.28 4.70
C GLY A 112 -13.46 -2.38 5.93
N VAL A 113 -12.42 -2.58 6.74
CA VAL A 113 -12.10 -1.74 7.90
C VAL A 113 -11.78 -0.30 7.46
N LEU A 114 -11.01 -0.11 6.39
CA LEU A 114 -10.70 1.23 5.87
C LEU A 114 -11.96 1.93 5.36
N ILE A 115 -12.81 1.26 4.59
CA ILE A 115 -14.08 1.81 4.10
C ILE A 115 -14.98 2.19 5.29
N TRP A 116 -15.12 1.31 6.28
CA TRP A 116 -15.88 1.58 7.48
C TRP A 116 -15.31 2.77 8.27
N LEU A 117 -13.99 2.88 8.39
CA LEU A 117 -13.33 3.97 9.11
C LEU A 117 -13.58 5.32 8.42
N VAL A 118 -13.52 5.37 7.09
CA VAL A 118 -13.73 6.61 6.33
C VAL A 118 -15.23 6.98 6.27
N ARG A 119 -16.12 6.03 6.03
CA ARG A 119 -17.56 6.30 5.89
C ARG A 119 -18.34 6.25 7.19
N GLY A 120 -17.97 5.35 8.10
CA GLY A 120 -18.72 5.04 9.31
C GLY A 120 -18.32 5.85 10.54
N THR A 121 -17.17 6.55 10.53
CA THR A 121 -16.67 7.25 11.72
C THR A 121 -16.69 8.77 11.57
N ASN A 122 -16.75 9.48 12.70
CA ASN A 122 -16.64 10.94 12.72
C ASN A 122 -15.26 11.41 12.21
N PHE A 123 -14.23 10.59 12.40
CA PHE A 123 -12.90 10.87 11.87
C PHE A 123 -12.91 10.93 10.33
N GLY A 124 -13.51 9.93 9.67
CA GLY A 124 -13.62 9.92 8.22
C GLY A 124 -14.40 11.14 7.69
N LYS A 125 -15.51 11.53 8.35
CA LYS A 125 -16.24 12.75 7.99
C LYS A 125 -15.38 14.01 8.10
N LEU A 126 -14.53 14.10 9.12
CA LEU A 126 -13.59 15.22 9.26
C LEU A 126 -12.53 15.20 8.15
N VAL A 127 -12.00 14.03 7.78
CA VAL A 127 -11.05 13.89 6.66
C VAL A 127 -11.68 14.39 5.36
N VAL A 128 -12.89 13.93 5.02
CA VAL A 128 -13.62 14.35 3.82
C VAL A 128 -13.89 15.85 3.83
N SER A 129 -14.34 16.41 4.97
CA SER A 129 -14.59 17.85 5.11
C SER A 129 -13.33 18.68 4.85
N VAL A 130 -12.19 18.27 5.39
CA VAL A 130 -10.90 18.98 5.24
C VAL A 130 -10.35 18.89 3.80
N ILE A 131 -10.62 17.78 3.11
CA ILE A 131 -10.23 17.62 1.70
C ILE A 131 -11.06 18.52 0.80
N ASN A 132 -12.39 18.59 1.03
CA ASN A 132 -13.29 19.38 0.21
C ASN A 132 -13.08 20.90 0.41
N ASP A 133 -12.96 21.37 1.65
CA ASP A 133 -12.71 22.77 1.92
C ASP A 133 -11.86 22.95 3.19
N ARG A 134 -10.59 23.21 2.96
CA ARG A 134 -9.61 23.44 4.02
C ARG A 134 -9.88 24.74 4.78
N GLU A 135 -10.28 25.83 4.09
CA GLU A 135 -10.45 27.15 4.69
C GLU A 135 -11.69 27.18 5.59
N VAL A 136 -12.80 26.62 5.11
CA VAL A 136 -14.02 26.48 5.90
C VAL A 136 -13.78 25.58 7.11
N SER A 137 -13.06 24.47 6.96
CA SER A 137 -12.74 23.57 8.07
C SER A 137 -11.91 24.28 9.16
N LEU A 138 -10.94 25.12 8.78
CA LEU A 138 -10.17 25.94 9.71
C LEU A 138 -11.07 26.98 10.43
N ALA A 139 -11.98 27.63 9.70
CA ALA A 139 -12.92 28.60 10.26
C ALA A 139 -13.87 27.94 11.27
N MET A 140 -14.22 26.68 11.09
CA MET A 140 -15.01 25.88 12.03
C MET A 140 -14.20 25.36 13.23
N GLY A 141 -12.91 25.70 13.34
CA GLY A 141 -12.05 25.31 14.46
C GLY A 141 -11.48 23.90 14.37
N ILE A 142 -11.57 23.23 13.20
CA ILE A 142 -11.01 21.90 13.00
C ILE A 142 -9.48 22.02 12.89
N ASN A 143 -8.77 21.16 13.64
CA ASN A 143 -7.31 21.09 13.54
C ASN A 143 -6.89 20.30 12.30
N VAL A 144 -6.86 21.00 11.15
CA VAL A 144 -6.54 20.43 9.83
C VAL A 144 -5.21 19.69 9.83
N ASN A 145 -4.19 20.24 10.52
CA ASN A 145 -2.88 19.61 10.58
C ASN A 145 -2.91 18.23 11.28
N LEU A 146 -3.74 18.10 12.31
CA LEU A 146 -3.90 16.84 13.03
C LEU A 146 -4.62 15.82 12.15
N ILE A 147 -5.64 16.24 11.40
CA ILE A 147 -6.38 15.39 10.47
C ILE A 147 -5.43 14.86 9.37
N PHE A 148 -4.61 15.72 8.76
CA PHE A 148 -3.63 15.29 7.76
C PHE A 148 -2.59 14.31 8.34
N THR A 149 -2.08 14.57 9.55
CA THR A 149 -1.14 13.64 10.20
C THR A 149 -1.77 12.27 10.42
N PHE A 150 -3.01 12.21 10.88
CA PHE A 150 -3.70 10.93 11.07
C PHE A 150 -4.00 10.23 9.74
N ALA A 151 -4.50 10.95 8.73
CA ALA A 151 -4.79 10.38 7.41
C ALA A 151 -3.53 9.80 6.76
N PHE A 152 -2.42 10.54 6.78
CA PHE A 152 -1.15 10.06 6.25
C PHE A 152 -0.60 8.88 7.04
N THR A 153 -0.72 8.90 8.38
CA THR A 153 -0.30 7.77 9.22
C THR A 153 -1.10 6.50 8.93
N LEU A 154 -2.41 6.62 8.69
CA LEU A 154 -3.24 5.50 8.29
C LEU A 154 -2.82 4.93 6.92
N GLY A 155 -2.52 5.80 5.95
CA GLY A 155 -1.97 5.38 4.66
C GLY A 155 -0.62 4.66 4.80
N ALA A 156 0.29 5.21 5.62
CA ALA A 156 1.59 4.59 5.91
C ALA A 156 1.45 3.22 6.61
N LEU A 157 0.50 3.09 7.54
CA LEU A 157 0.15 1.82 8.19
C LEU A 157 -0.40 0.81 7.18
N ALA A 158 -1.31 1.25 6.30
CA ALA A 158 -1.87 0.42 5.25
C ALA A 158 -0.78 -0.14 4.33
N ALA A 159 0.12 0.72 3.87
CA ALA A 159 1.26 0.33 3.03
C ALA A 159 2.23 -0.61 3.76
N ALA A 160 2.55 -0.33 5.03
CA ALA A 160 3.44 -1.16 5.83
C ALA A 160 2.86 -2.56 6.10
N LEU A 161 1.56 -2.65 6.38
CA LEU A 161 0.86 -3.93 6.55
C LEU A 161 0.79 -4.70 5.23
N GLY A 162 0.42 -4.05 4.12
CA GLY A 162 0.42 -4.68 2.80
C GLY A 162 1.79 -5.25 2.44
N GLY A 163 2.87 -4.47 2.63
CA GLY A 163 4.24 -4.94 2.41
C GLY A 163 4.65 -6.09 3.33
N ALA A 164 4.22 -6.07 4.61
CA ALA A 164 4.52 -7.15 5.55
C ALA A 164 3.83 -8.46 5.18
N PHE A 165 2.58 -8.40 4.75
CA PHE A 165 1.83 -9.60 4.36
C PHE A 165 2.28 -10.18 3.02
N ILE A 166 2.74 -9.36 2.07
CA ILE A 166 3.24 -9.87 0.79
C ILE A 166 4.69 -10.38 0.87
N ALA A 167 5.48 -9.90 1.85
CA ALA A 167 6.89 -10.25 1.98
C ALA A 167 7.20 -11.76 1.99
N PRO A 168 6.38 -12.66 2.60
CA PRO A 168 6.61 -14.10 2.54
C PRO A 168 6.40 -14.73 1.16
N THR A 169 5.70 -14.07 0.25
CA THR A 169 5.37 -14.61 -1.08
C THR A 169 6.38 -14.22 -2.15
N ILE A 170 7.20 -13.21 -1.89
CA ILE A 170 8.15 -12.65 -2.85
C ILE A 170 9.55 -12.48 -2.23
N ALA A 171 10.56 -12.41 -3.09
CA ALA A 171 11.87 -11.91 -2.68
C ALA A 171 11.79 -10.39 -2.48
N VAL A 172 12.10 -9.90 -1.29
CA VAL A 172 12.18 -8.47 -1.05
C VAL A 172 13.52 -7.96 -1.58
N VAL A 173 13.48 -7.33 -2.75
CA VAL A 173 14.66 -6.77 -3.41
C VAL A 173 14.66 -5.24 -3.35
N PRO A 174 15.84 -4.60 -3.32
CA PRO A 174 15.94 -3.15 -3.49
C PRO A 174 15.29 -2.71 -4.81
N GLY A 175 14.56 -1.59 -4.78
CA GLY A 175 13.81 -1.11 -5.95
C GLY A 175 12.36 -1.63 -6.05
N PHE A 176 11.97 -2.65 -5.28
CA PHE A 176 10.59 -3.15 -5.26
C PHE A 176 9.56 -2.05 -4.94
N ALA A 177 9.95 -1.08 -4.12
CA ALA A 177 9.08 0.06 -3.79
C ALA A 177 8.69 0.88 -5.03
N LEU A 178 9.59 1.04 -6.01
CA LEU A 178 9.31 1.75 -7.26
C LEU A 178 8.26 1.03 -8.09
N GLU A 179 8.33 -0.30 -8.20
CA GLU A 179 7.34 -1.12 -8.88
C GLU A 179 5.96 -0.96 -8.23
N VAL A 180 5.90 -1.06 -6.90
CA VAL A 180 4.64 -0.90 -6.15
C VAL A 180 4.04 0.49 -6.31
N VAL A 181 4.86 1.55 -6.34
CA VAL A 181 4.38 2.93 -6.57
C VAL A 181 3.75 3.05 -7.94
N VAL A 182 4.38 2.52 -8.99
CA VAL A 182 3.84 2.56 -10.36
C VAL A 182 2.50 1.81 -10.44
N LEU A 183 2.42 0.61 -9.84
CA LEU A 183 1.16 -0.14 -9.76
C LEU A 183 0.08 0.61 -8.97
N SER A 184 0.46 1.30 -7.89
CA SER A 184 -0.46 2.11 -7.09
C SER A 184 -1.01 3.29 -7.88
N PHE A 185 -0.19 3.95 -8.71
CA PHE A 185 -0.67 4.98 -9.63
C PHE A 185 -1.67 4.42 -10.64
N ALA A 186 -1.41 3.25 -11.21
CA ALA A 186 -2.34 2.61 -12.11
C ALA A 186 -3.67 2.28 -11.41
N VAL A 187 -3.62 1.78 -10.18
CA VAL A 187 -4.81 1.49 -9.35
C VAL A 187 -5.64 2.74 -9.12
N ILE A 188 -5.00 3.85 -8.72
CA ILE A 188 -5.68 5.12 -8.44
C ILE A 188 -6.25 5.72 -9.73
N ALA A 189 -5.50 5.69 -10.83
CA ALA A 189 -5.94 6.20 -12.13
C ALA A 189 -7.15 5.42 -12.67
N ILE A 190 -7.15 4.09 -12.55
CA ILE A 190 -8.26 3.24 -12.96
C ILE A 190 -9.47 3.41 -12.03
N GLY A 191 -9.21 3.42 -10.72
CA GLY A 191 -10.26 3.52 -9.71
C GLY A 191 -10.95 4.88 -9.66
N GLY A 192 -10.20 5.94 -9.91
CA GLY A 192 -10.58 7.34 -9.74
C GLY A 192 -10.01 7.95 -8.47
N MET A 193 -9.43 9.14 -8.60
CA MET A 193 -8.86 9.88 -7.47
C MET A 193 -9.97 10.29 -6.49
N GLY A 194 -9.67 10.17 -5.18
CA GLY A 194 -10.61 10.53 -4.12
C GLY A 194 -11.62 9.45 -3.72
N SER A 195 -11.77 8.37 -4.50
CA SER A 195 -12.68 7.27 -4.20
C SER A 195 -11.99 6.04 -3.61
N LEU A 196 -12.34 5.69 -2.36
CA LEU A 196 -11.80 4.50 -1.70
C LEU A 196 -12.32 3.20 -2.33
N GLU A 197 -13.60 3.19 -2.72
CA GLU A 197 -14.18 2.06 -3.46
C GLU A 197 -13.60 1.94 -4.85
N GLY A 198 -13.36 3.08 -5.51
CA GLY A 198 -12.64 3.14 -6.78
C GLY A 198 -11.24 2.52 -6.66
N ALA A 199 -10.48 2.88 -5.63
CA ALA A 199 -9.18 2.29 -5.36
C ALA A 199 -9.25 0.77 -5.12
N ALA A 200 -10.27 0.28 -4.39
CA ALA A 200 -10.45 -1.15 -4.16
C ALA A 200 -10.77 -1.91 -5.46
N LEU A 201 -11.65 -1.37 -6.30
CA LEU A 201 -11.95 -1.96 -7.61
C LEU A 201 -10.78 -1.85 -8.59
N GLY A 202 -10.08 -0.72 -8.60
CA GLY A 202 -8.85 -0.54 -9.38
C GLY A 202 -7.79 -1.56 -9.01
N ALA A 203 -7.58 -1.80 -7.70
CA ALA A 203 -6.67 -2.81 -7.20
C ALA A 203 -7.07 -4.24 -7.63
N LEU A 204 -8.37 -4.54 -7.62
CA LEU A 204 -8.89 -5.83 -8.08
C LEU A 204 -8.65 -6.01 -9.59
N ILE A 205 -8.95 -5.00 -10.40
CA ILE A 205 -8.75 -5.02 -11.86
C ILE A 205 -7.26 -5.19 -12.18
N VAL A 206 -6.39 -4.38 -11.58
CA VAL A 206 -4.95 -4.45 -11.80
C VAL A 206 -4.39 -5.79 -11.33
N GLY A 207 -4.80 -6.27 -10.15
CA GLY A 207 -4.34 -7.55 -9.60
C GLY A 207 -4.76 -8.75 -10.43
N LEU A 208 -6.03 -8.82 -10.88
CA LEU A 208 -6.51 -9.89 -11.74
C LEU A 208 -5.84 -9.86 -13.13
N SER A 209 -5.68 -8.66 -13.69
CA SER A 209 -5.02 -8.49 -14.99
C SER A 209 -3.55 -8.88 -14.91
N ARG A 210 -2.87 -8.51 -13.82
CA ARG A 210 -1.49 -8.92 -13.54
C ARG A 210 -1.38 -10.44 -13.42
N ALA A 211 -2.23 -11.07 -12.64
CA ALA A 211 -2.23 -12.52 -12.45
C ALA A 211 -2.47 -13.26 -13.78
N ALA A 212 -3.42 -12.79 -14.59
CA ALA A 212 -3.68 -13.35 -15.91
C ALA A 212 -2.48 -13.17 -16.86
N ALA A 213 -1.85 -11.99 -16.86
CA ALA A 213 -0.69 -11.69 -17.68
C ALA A 213 0.50 -12.59 -17.32
N ILE A 214 0.83 -12.72 -16.05
CA ILE A 214 1.92 -13.57 -15.56
C ILE A 214 1.71 -15.04 -15.99
N HIS A 215 0.46 -15.50 -15.96
CA HIS A 215 0.15 -16.89 -16.32
C HIS A 215 0.19 -17.14 -17.84
N LEU A 216 -0.22 -16.18 -18.65
CA LEU A 216 -0.31 -16.34 -20.12
C LEU A 216 0.99 -15.92 -20.82
N TYR A 217 1.49 -14.73 -20.50
CA TYR A 217 2.66 -14.10 -21.09
C TYR A 217 3.36 -13.20 -20.08
N PRO A 218 4.29 -13.70 -19.26
CA PRO A 218 4.96 -12.93 -18.20
C PRO A 218 5.65 -11.65 -18.69
N GLU A 219 6.13 -11.67 -19.94
CA GLU A 219 6.89 -10.57 -20.55
C GLU A 219 6.06 -9.30 -20.79
N ILE A 220 4.72 -9.43 -20.87
CA ILE A 220 3.81 -8.31 -21.17
C ILE A 220 2.99 -7.88 -19.93
N GLU A 221 3.33 -8.34 -18.74
CA GLU A 221 2.64 -8.04 -17.49
C GLU A 221 2.39 -6.54 -17.30
N LEU A 222 3.44 -5.74 -17.36
CA LEU A 222 3.34 -4.28 -17.20
C LEU A 222 2.62 -3.62 -18.37
N VAL A 223 2.81 -4.13 -19.59
CA VAL A 223 2.16 -3.57 -20.79
C VAL A 223 0.64 -3.69 -20.68
N ILE A 224 0.12 -4.83 -20.20
CA ILE A 224 -1.31 -5.05 -20.02
C ILE A 224 -1.88 -4.05 -19.01
N ILE A 225 -1.20 -3.83 -17.88
CA ILE A 225 -1.64 -2.89 -16.84
C ILE A 225 -1.72 -1.47 -17.40
N TYR A 226 -0.67 -1.02 -18.11
CA TYR A 226 -0.67 0.31 -18.71
C TYR A 226 -1.70 0.45 -19.82
N LEU A 227 -1.94 -0.60 -20.61
CA LEU A 227 -2.96 -0.60 -21.64
C LEU A 227 -4.35 -0.45 -21.04
N ILE A 228 -4.66 -1.18 -19.96
CA ILE A 228 -5.92 -1.03 -19.23
C ILE A 228 -6.06 0.39 -18.69
N MET A 229 -5.00 0.94 -18.09
CA MET A 229 -5.00 2.31 -17.57
C MET A 229 -5.31 3.32 -18.70
N VAL A 230 -4.63 3.20 -19.84
CA VAL A 230 -4.87 4.09 -21.01
C VAL A 230 -6.31 3.97 -21.50
N VAL A 231 -6.83 2.74 -21.64
CA VAL A 231 -8.21 2.51 -22.10
C VAL A 231 -9.22 3.12 -21.12
N VAL A 232 -9.04 2.90 -19.81
CA VAL A 232 -9.95 3.47 -18.80
C VAL A 232 -9.91 5.00 -18.84
N LEU A 233 -8.73 5.61 -18.83
CA LEU A 233 -8.59 7.06 -18.86
C LEU A 233 -9.05 7.69 -20.20
N ALA A 234 -8.95 6.97 -21.31
CA ALA A 234 -9.49 7.43 -22.60
C ALA A 234 -11.03 7.46 -22.64
N ILE A 235 -11.68 6.54 -21.89
CA ILE A 235 -13.13 6.45 -21.81
C ILE A 235 -13.68 7.32 -20.67
N ARG A 236 -12.98 7.31 -19.53
CA ARG A 236 -13.32 8.08 -18.30
C ARG A 236 -12.04 8.70 -17.74
N PRO A 237 -11.72 9.96 -18.05
CA PRO A 237 -10.49 10.61 -17.60
C PRO A 237 -10.41 10.77 -16.08
N GLU A 238 -11.53 10.71 -15.37
CA GLU A 238 -11.61 10.79 -13.92
C GLU A 238 -11.49 9.41 -13.22
N GLY A 239 -11.36 8.33 -14.00
CA GLY A 239 -11.41 6.96 -13.50
C GLY A 239 -12.85 6.43 -13.37
N ILE A 240 -13.00 5.19 -12.87
CA ILE A 240 -14.31 4.50 -12.82
C ILE A 240 -15.25 5.16 -11.80
N PHE A 241 -14.73 5.64 -10.69
CA PHE A 241 -15.46 6.23 -9.56
C PHE A 241 -14.98 7.66 -9.21
N GLY A 242 -14.30 8.35 -10.13
CA GLY A 242 -13.97 9.76 -9.96
C GLY A 242 -15.25 10.61 -9.94
N GLU A 243 -15.29 11.63 -9.12
CA GLU A 243 -16.36 12.63 -9.13
C GLU A 243 -16.03 13.69 -10.19
N GLU A 244 -17.01 14.05 -11.03
CA GLU A 244 -16.91 15.19 -11.93
C GLU A 244 -16.84 16.47 -11.10
N GLU A 245 -15.80 17.29 -11.28
CA GLU A 245 -15.70 18.64 -10.71
C GLU A 245 -16.67 19.62 -11.39
#